data_afbab6dbdcfebb604d42abdc1f2697f7
#
_entry.id   afbab6dbdcfebb604d42abdc1f2697f7
#
_cell.length_a   1.000
_cell.length_b   1.000
_cell.length_c   1.000
_cell.angle_alpha   90.00
_cell.angle_beta   90.00
_cell.angle_gamma   90.00
#
_symmetry.space_group_name_H-M   'P 1'
#
loop_
_entity.id
_entity.type
_entity.pdbx_description
1 polymer ?
#
loop_
_entity_poly.entity_id
_entity_poly.type
_entity_poly.pdbx_seq_one_letter_code
_entity_poly.pdbx_strand_id
1 'polypeptide(L)'
;MCFFIPLVISVAKGTKGYCNRYCGRGQLFSLLGGRFGLSRKRDIPQWMKGKAFRYGFLIFFFVMFFLMLGNTYLVFAGTTQLKQVVTLLWTFRLPWHWAYHGTLLHPGVAQFAFGFYSVMLTSTVLGLVTMVLFKPRSWCVYCTMGTMTQLICKIKNKGSSE
;
A
#
# COMPACT_ATOMS: atom_id res chain seq x y z
N MET A 1 -1.33 -7.27 -9.56
CA MET A 1 -2.66 -7.88 -9.26
C MET A 1 -3.39 -7.20 -8.12
N CYS A 2 -2.79 -7.04 -6.92
CA CYS A 2 -3.48 -6.44 -5.74
C CYS A 2 -3.95 -4.97 -5.90
N PHE A 3 -3.46 -4.24 -6.90
CA PHE A 3 -3.85 -2.85 -7.15
C PHE A 3 -5.00 -2.75 -8.16
N PHE A 4 -4.92 -3.47 -9.27
CA PHE A 4 -5.89 -3.38 -10.35
C PHE A 4 -7.23 -4.04 -10.03
N ILE A 5 -7.22 -5.19 -9.36
CA ILE A 5 -8.46 -5.93 -9.01
C ILE A 5 -9.41 -5.10 -8.15
N PRO A 6 -8.96 -4.44 -7.04
CA PRO A 6 -9.82 -3.57 -6.23
C PRO A 6 -10.38 -2.39 -7.03
N LEU A 7 -9.56 -1.83 -7.91
CA LEU A 7 -9.93 -0.68 -8.72
C LEU A 7 -11.04 -1.06 -9.72
N VAL A 8 -10.84 -2.16 -10.46
CA VAL A 8 -11.85 -2.67 -11.41
C VAL A 8 -13.16 -3.00 -10.71
N ILE A 9 -13.11 -3.70 -9.57
CA ILE A 9 -14.31 -4.05 -8.80
C ILE A 9 -15.03 -2.81 -8.26
N SER A 10 -14.30 -1.79 -7.81
CA SER A 10 -14.89 -0.54 -7.35
C SER A 10 -15.56 0.23 -8.47
N VAL A 11 -14.96 0.26 -9.65
CA VAL A 11 -15.56 0.90 -10.84
C VAL A 11 -16.78 0.12 -11.30
N ALA A 12 -16.72 -1.22 -11.35
CA ALA A 12 -17.81 -2.06 -11.81
C ALA A 12 -19.01 -2.03 -10.85
N LYS A 13 -18.77 -2.29 -9.56
CA LYS A 13 -19.85 -2.47 -8.58
C LYS A 13 -20.20 -1.22 -7.75
N GLY A 14 -19.40 -0.16 -7.80
CA GLY A 14 -19.62 1.06 -6.99
C GLY A 14 -19.58 0.85 -5.48
N THR A 15 -19.09 -0.29 -5.01
CA THR A 15 -19.08 -0.68 -3.58
C THR A 15 -17.68 -1.06 -3.09
N LYS A 16 -17.44 -0.88 -1.79
CA LYS A 16 -16.19 -1.28 -1.11
C LYS A 16 -16.10 -2.80 -0.82
N GLY A 17 -16.82 -3.63 -1.57
CA GLY A 17 -16.91 -5.07 -1.32
C GLY A 17 -15.55 -5.78 -1.30
N TYR A 18 -14.61 -5.35 -2.15
CA TYR A 18 -13.27 -5.93 -2.19
C TYR A 18 -12.50 -5.74 -0.88
N CYS A 19 -12.46 -4.49 -0.35
CA CYS A 19 -11.74 -4.19 0.88
C CYS A 19 -12.28 -4.96 2.10
N ASN A 20 -13.58 -5.27 2.10
CA ASN A 20 -14.21 -5.98 3.21
C ASN A 20 -14.03 -7.49 3.15
N ARG A 21 -14.02 -8.10 1.96
CA ARG A 21 -14.06 -9.57 1.81
C ARG A 21 -12.76 -10.17 1.25
N TYR A 22 -12.08 -9.47 0.35
CA TYR A 22 -10.99 -10.04 -0.44
C TYR A 22 -9.61 -9.43 -0.15
N CYS A 23 -9.54 -8.34 0.62
CA CYS A 23 -8.27 -7.72 0.94
C CYS A 23 -7.45 -8.59 1.90
N GLY A 24 -6.40 -9.25 1.40
CA GLY A 24 -5.56 -10.15 2.20
C GLY A 24 -4.94 -9.47 3.43
N ARG A 25 -4.53 -8.20 3.32
CA ARG A 25 -4.01 -7.43 4.47
C ARG A 25 -5.08 -7.15 5.50
N GLY A 26 -6.29 -6.77 5.08
CA GLY A 26 -7.41 -6.54 5.98
C GLY A 26 -7.80 -7.81 6.74
N GLN A 27 -7.75 -8.95 6.07
CA GLN A 27 -7.98 -10.26 6.70
C GLN A 27 -6.85 -10.64 7.65
N LEU A 28 -5.59 -10.48 7.25
CA LEU A 28 -4.42 -10.72 8.08
C LEU A 28 -4.48 -9.90 9.38
N PHE A 29 -4.75 -8.59 9.29
CA PHE A 29 -4.84 -7.72 10.45
C PHE A 29 -6.05 -8.05 11.33
N SER A 30 -7.17 -8.47 10.74
CA SER A 30 -8.33 -8.95 11.49
C SER A 30 -8.04 -10.23 12.23
N LEU A 31 -7.27 -11.14 11.64
CA LEU A 31 -6.89 -12.43 12.22
C LEU A 31 -5.87 -12.23 13.35
N LEU A 32 -4.79 -11.50 13.10
CA LEU A 32 -3.75 -11.22 14.09
C LEU A 32 -4.27 -10.37 15.26
N GLY A 33 -5.00 -9.30 14.95
CA GLY A 33 -5.49 -8.38 15.97
C GLY A 33 -6.73 -8.86 16.68
N GLY A 34 -7.63 -9.58 16.00
CA GLY A 34 -8.88 -10.09 16.56
C GLY A 34 -8.72 -11.46 17.22
N ARG A 35 -8.19 -12.44 16.49
CA ARG A 35 -8.10 -13.83 16.97
C ARG A 35 -6.94 -14.06 17.92
N PHE A 36 -5.78 -13.46 17.66
CA PHE A 36 -4.60 -13.58 18.52
C PHE A 36 -4.51 -12.50 19.60
N GLY A 37 -5.43 -11.54 19.64
CA GLY A 37 -5.48 -10.53 20.70
C GLY A 37 -4.31 -9.56 20.75
N LEU A 38 -3.50 -9.47 19.66
CA LEU A 38 -2.33 -8.58 19.62
C LEU A 38 -2.72 -7.08 19.55
N SER A 39 -3.97 -6.78 19.31
CA SER A 39 -4.47 -5.42 19.14
C SER A 39 -4.93 -4.84 20.47
N ARG A 40 -4.49 -3.60 20.77
CA ARG A 40 -5.11 -2.80 21.82
C ARG A 40 -6.49 -2.36 21.32
N LYS A 41 -7.55 -2.58 22.14
CA LYS A 41 -8.94 -2.22 21.80
C LYS A 41 -9.19 -0.69 21.74
N ARG A 42 -8.14 0.11 21.62
CA ARG A 42 -8.18 1.57 21.61
C ARG A 42 -8.63 2.09 20.26
N ASP A 43 -9.54 3.07 20.26
CA ASP A 43 -9.99 3.71 19.03
C ASP A 43 -8.91 4.63 18.43
N ILE A 44 -8.90 4.75 17.11
CA ILE A 44 -8.00 5.68 16.40
C ILE A 44 -8.37 7.12 16.77
N PRO A 45 -7.38 7.98 17.06
CA PRO A 45 -7.62 9.39 17.32
C PRO A 45 -8.32 10.07 16.14
N GLN A 46 -9.18 11.04 16.45
CA GLN A 46 -10.03 11.66 15.44
C GLN A 46 -9.26 12.36 14.31
N TRP A 47 -8.07 12.90 14.61
CA TRP A 47 -7.21 13.53 13.59
C TRP A 47 -6.75 12.55 12.49
N MET A 48 -6.48 11.27 12.82
CA MET A 48 -6.16 10.23 11.85
C MET A 48 -7.37 9.80 10.99
N LYS A 49 -8.60 10.01 11.50
CA LYS A 49 -9.83 9.79 10.72
C LYS A 49 -10.12 10.96 9.78
N GLY A 50 -9.47 12.09 9.99
CA GLY A 50 -9.65 13.32 9.24
C GLY A 50 -9.37 13.17 7.74
N LYS A 51 -10.08 13.95 6.92
CA LYS A 51 -9.85 13.96 5.46
C LYS A 51 -8.43 14.37 5.10
N ALA A 52 -7.88 15.37 5.80
CA ALA A 52 -6.53 15.89 5.58
C ALA A 52 -5.46 14.79 5.75
N PHE A 53 -5.51 14.01 6.83
CA PHE A 53 -4.58 12.91 7.06
C PHE A 53 -4.68 11.83 5.99
N ARG A 54 -5.90 11.47 5.60
CA ARG A 54 -6.14 10.42 4.57
C ARG A 54 -5.61 10.84 3.20
N TYR A 55 -5.83 12.09 2.79
CA TYR A 55 -5.31 12.61 1.53
C TYR A 55 -3.80 12.86 1.59
N GLY A 56 -3.27 13.36 2.69
CA GLY A 56 -1.83 13.50 2.89
C GLY A 56 -1.10 12.15 2.80
N PHE A 57 -1.66 11.12 3.41
CA PHE A 57 -1.13 9.76 3.35
C PHE A 57 -1.21 9.17 1.93
N LEU A 58 -2.30 9.44 1.21
CA LEU A 58 -2.45 9.09 -0.20
C LEU A 58 -1.36 9.73 -1.05
N ILE A 59 -1.16 11.06 -0.92
CA ILE A 59 -0.14 11.81 -1.66
C ILE A 59 1.25 11.28 -1.36
N PHE A 60 1.56 11.03 -0.09
CA PHE A 60 2.84 10.43 0.33
C PHE A 60 3.13 9.12 -0.41
N PHE A 61 2.16 8.20 -0.47
CA PHE A 61 2.34 6.94 -1.18
C PHE A 61 2.45 7.13 -2.70
N PHE A 62 1.73 8.07 -3.28
CA PHE A 62 1.88 8.39 -4.71
C PHE A 62 3.27 8.96 -5.02
N VAL A 63 3.77 9.86 -4.20
CA VAL A 63 5.13 10.40 -4.36
C VAL A 63 6.16 9.28 -4.29
N MET A 64 6.06 8.40 -3.28
CA MET A 64 6.95 7.23 -3.18
C MET A 64 6.87 6.32 -4.40
N PHE A 65 5.67 6.10 -4.92
CA PHE A 65 5.45 5.27 -6.10
C PHE A 65 6.07 5.89 -7.36
N PHE A 66 5.88 7.19 -7.59
CA PHE A 66 6.47 7.90 -8.73
C PHE A 66 7.99 7.95 -8.66
N LEU A 67 8.56 8.14 -7.48
CA LEU A 67 10.00 8.09 -7.30
C LEU A 67 10.57 6.68 -7.54
N MET A 68 9.85 5.66 -7.16
CA MET A 68 10.19 4.27 -7.50
C MET A 68 10.18 4.06 -9.02
N LEU A 69 9.15 4.54 -9.72
CA LEU A 69 9.08 4.47 -11.18
C LEU A 69 10.23 5.24 -11.85
N GLY A 70 10.56 6.43 -11.36
CA GLY A 70 11.69 7.22 -11.86
C GLY A 70 13.02 6.48 -11.71
N ASN A 71 13.28 5.90 -10.54
CA ASN A 71 14.48 5.07 -10.31
C ASN A 71 14.51 3.84 -11.22
N THR A 72 13.37 3.19 -11.43
CA THR A 72 13.26 2.05 -12.34
C THR A 72 13.57 2.45 -13.77
N TYR A 73 13.07 3.60 -14.21
CA TYR A 73 13.35 4.15 -15.54
C TYR A 73 14.85 4.46 -15.73
N LEU A 74 15.51 5.06 -14.73
CA LEU A 74 16.95 5.34 -14.78
C LEU A 74 17.80 4.07 -14.89
N VAL A 75 17.41 3.01 -14.19
CA VAL A 75 18.07 1.69 -14.29
C VAL A 75 17.79 1.05 -15.65
N PHE A 76 16.59 1.20 -16.17
CA PHE A 76 16.22 0.70 -17.50
C PHE A 76 17.01 1.40 -18.61
N ALA A 77 17.23 2.73 -18.48
CA ALA A 77 18.05 3.52 -19.37
C ALA A 77 19.56 3.31 -19.22
N GLY A 78 19.99 2.43 -18.29
CA GLY A 78 21.41 2.11 -18.06
C GLY A 78 22.22 3.22 -17.38
N THR A 79 21.57 4.30 -16.92
CA THR A 79 22.24 5.45 -16.29
C THR A 79 22.69 5.17 -14.87
N THR A 80 22.01 4.26 -14.18
CA THR A 80 22.31 3.91 -12.78
C THR A 80 22.37 2.40 -12.60
N GLN A 81 23.23 1.96 -11.67
CA GLN A 81 23.35 0.53 -11.33
C GLN A 81 22.14 0.04 -10.52
N LEU A 82 21.82 -1.24 -10.66
CA LEU A 82 20.78 -1.92 -9.91
C LEU A 82 21.01 -1.78 -8.40
N LYS A 83 20.08 -1.15 -7.69
CA LYS A 83 20.10 -1.06 -6.23
C LYS A 83 19.38 -2.29 -5.66
N GLN A 84 20.14 -3.32 -5.32
CA GLN A 84 19.63 -4.56 -4.73
C GLN A 84 19.33 -4.42 -3.22
N VAL A 85 18.84 -3.29 -2.77
CA VAL A 85 18.58 -3.02 -1.36
C VAL A 85 17.10 -2.73 -1.17
N VAL A 86 16.47 -3.48 -0.27
CA VAL A 86 15.10 -3.20 0.18
C VAL A 86 15.15 -2.07 1.20
N THR A 87 14.50 -0.95 0.90
CA THR A 87 14.43 0.20 1.80
C THR A 87 13.06 0.29 2.46
N LEU A 88 13.05 0.41 3.80
CA LEU A 88 11.85 0.69 4.57
C LEU A 88 11.75 2.21 4.77
N LEU A 89 10.58 2.81 4.46
CA LEU A 89 10.36 4.28 4.58
C LEU A 89 11.43 5.14 3.91
N TRP A 90 12.13 4.63 2.90
CA TRP A 90 13.25 5.31 2.22
C TRP A 90 14.50 5.58 3.08
N THR A 91 14.39 5.51 4.39
CA THR A 91 15.44 5.89 5.33
C THR A 91 16.19 4.69 5.85
N PHE A 92 15.51 3.59 6.10
CA PHE A 92 16.12 2.40 6.68
C PHE A 92 16.47 1.38 5.60
N ARG A 93 17.76 1.15 5.41
CA ARG A 93 18.25 0.06 4.56
C ARG A 93 18.19 -1.23 5.37
N LEU A 94 17.38 -2.18 4.89
CA LEU A 94 17.39 -3.51 5.49
C LEU A 94 18.67 -4.25 5.09
N PRO A 95 19.29 -5.02 6.00
CA PRO A 95 20.53 -5.77 5.72
C PRO A 95 20.31 -6.95 4.76
N TRP A 96 19.16 -7.06 4.14
CA TRP A 96 18.83 -8.12 3.20
C TRP A 96 19.30 -7.72 1.81
N HIS A 97 20.42 -8.28 1.42
CA HIS A 97 20.93 -8.22 0.06
C HIS A 97 20.34 -9.40 -0.71
N TRP A 98 19.40 -9.12 -1.57
CA TRP A 98 18.95 -10.12 -2.54
C TRP A 98 19.97 -10.12 -3.68
N ALA A 99 20.84 -11.12 -3.70
CA ALA A 99 21.76 -11.31 -4.80
C ALA A 99 20.96 -11.78 -6.03
N TYR A 100 20.64 -10.84 -6.92
CA TYR A 100 20.13 -11.19 -8.23
C TYR A 100 21.31 -11.60 -9.12
N HIS A 101 21.51 -12.90 -9.28
CA HIS A 101 22.49 -13.48 -10.19
C HIS A 101 21.88 -13.97 -11.51
N GLY A 102 20.61 -13.60 -11.80
CA GLY A 102 19.88 -14.07 -12.97
C GLY A 102 20.21 -13.31 -14.25
N THR A 103 20.64 -14.03 -15.26
CA THR A 103 20.81 -13.53 -16.63
C THR A 103 19.50 -13.48 -17.42
N LEU A 104 18.39 -14.00 -16.85
CA LEU A 104 17.11 -14.21 -17.53
C LEU A 104 16.22 -12.98 -17.63
N LEU A 105 16.39 -11.98 -16.75
CA LEU A 105 15.51 -10.79 -16.70
C LEU A 105 16.33 -9.51 -16.82
N HIS A 106 15.79 -8.54 -17.54
CA HIS A 106 16.40 -7.22 -17.66
C HIS A 106 16.54 -6.55 -16.28
N PRO A 107 17.68 -5.88 -15.95
CA PRO A 107 17.91 -5.24 -14.64
C PRO A 107 16.80 -4.29 -14.21
N GLY A 108 16.16 -3.58 -15.17
CA GLY A 108 15.03 -2.70 -14.90
C GLY A 108 13.80 -3.42 -14.33
N VAL A 109 13.53 -4.65 -14.76
CA VAL A 109 12.42 -5.46 -14.21
C VAL A 109 12.70 -5.87 -12.76
N ALA A 110 13.94 -6.24 -12.48
CA ALA A 110 14.37 -6.55 -11.12
C ALA A 110 14.26 -5.31 -10.21
N GLN A 111 14.71 -4.14 -10.68
CA GLN A 111 14.59 -2.87 -9.94
C GLN A 111 13.13 -2.51 -9.64
N PHE A 112 12.24 -2.70 -10.61
CA PHE A 112 10.80 -2.49 -10.39
C PHE A 112 10.25 -3.43 -9.30
N ALA A 113 10.62 -4.71 -9.35
CA ALA A 113 10.18 -5.69 -8.36
C ALA A 113 10.67 -5.35 -6.95
N PHE A 114 11.94 -4.96 -6.79
CA PHE A 114 12.50 -4.54 -5.50
C PHE A 114 11.85 -3.25 -4.97
N GLY A 115 11.64 -2.26 -5.83
CA GLY A 115 10.96 -1.02 -5.46
C GLY A 115 9.51 -1.26 -5.04
N PHE A 116 8.79 -2.06 -5.79
CA PHE A 116 7.41 -2.42 -5.48
C PHE A 116 7.30 -3.22 -4.18
N TYR A 117 8.23 -4.15 -3.95
CA TYR A 117 8.31 -4.89 -2.69
C TYR A 117 8.58 -3.96 -1.50
N SER A 118 9.49 -2.99 -1.64
CA SER A 118 9.79 -2.00 -0.59
C SER A 118 8.57 -1.18 -0.20
N VAL A 119 7.80 -0.69 -1.17
CA VAL A 119 6.55 0.06 -0.92
C VAL A 119 5.51 -0.83 -0.23
N MET A 120 5.39 -2.08 -0.67
CA MET A 120 4.47 -3.06 -0.09
C MET A 120 4.85 -3.42 1.35
N LEU A 121 6.14 -3.62 1.61
CA LEU A 121 6.68 -3.92 2.94
C LEU A 121 6.44 -2.73 3.89
N THR A 122 6.77 -1.52 3.47
CA THR A 122 6.53 -0.28 4.23
C THR A 122 5.07 -0.16 4.65
N SER A 123 4.15 -0.35 3.71
CA SER A 123 2.72 -0.26 4.00
C SER A 123 2.23 -1.39 4.93
N THR A 124 2.85 -2.56 4.88
CA THR A 124 2.50 -3.69 5.77
C THR A 124 3.02 -3.44 7.18
N VAL A 125 4.25 -2.95 7.33
CA VAL A 125 4.84 -2.62 8.64
C VAL A 125 4.05 -1.50 9.32
N LEU A 126 3.73 -0.42 8.60
CA LEU A 126 2.87 0.65 9.12
C LEU A 126 1.49 0.14 9.53
N GLY A 127 0.91 -0.77 8.75
CA GLY A 127 -0.35 -1.42 9.06
C GLY A 127 -0.27 -2.29 10.32
N LEU A 128 0.82 -3.04 10.50
CA LEU A 128 1.06 -3.84 11.72
C LEU A 128 1.21 -2.95 12.96
N VAL A 129 2.00 -1.88 12.87
CA VAL A 129 2.17 -0.92 13.98
C VAL A 129 0.82 -0.32 14.38
N THR A 130 0.03 0.12 13.42
CA THR A 130 -1.30 0.68 13.71
C THR A 130 -2.29 -0.35 14.22
N MET A 131 -2.20 -1.61 13.79
CA MET A 131 -3.01 -2.70 14.33
C MET A 131 -2.67 -2.98 15.79
N VAL A 132 -1.38 -2.99 16.15
CA VAL A 132 -0.93 -3.22 17.54
C VAL A 132 -1.36 -2.07 18.46
N LEU A 133 -1.25 -0.83 17.99
CA LEU A 133 -1.58 0.36 18.78
C LEU A 133 -3.09 0.60 18.92
N PHE A 134 -3.88 0.21 17.92
CA PHE A 134 -5.30 0.48 17.80
C PHE A 134 -6.10 -0.80 17.47
N LYS A 135 -7.39 -0.65 17.11
CA LYS A 135 -8.26 -1.75 16.69
C LYS A 135 -7.74 -2.49 15.44
N PRO A 136 -8.07 -3.76 15.25
CA PRO A 136 -7.50 -4.62 14.19
C PRO A 136 -7.61 -4.07 12.76
N ARG A 137 -8.67 -3.33 12.44
CA ARG A 137 -8.91 -2.75 11.11
C ARG A 137 -8.60 -1.26 11.02
N SER A 138 -7.83 -0.72 11.95
CA SER A 138 -7.47 0.71 11.99
C SER A 138 -6.78 1.19 10.71
N TRP A 139 -5.90 0.37 10.15
CA TRP A 139 -5.24 0.64 8.88
C TRP A 139 -6.23 0.92 7.72
N CYS A 140 -7.36 0.20 7.67
CA CYS A 140 -8.32 0.33 6.59
C CYS A 140 -8.97 1.72 6.50
N VAL A 141 -8.91 2.51 7.56
CA VAL A 141 -9.51 3.84 7.61
C VAL A 141 -8.76 4.84 6.73
N TYR A 142 -7.42 4.76 6.68
CA TYR A 142 -6.57 5.68 5.93
C TYR A 142 -5.71 5.00 4.85
N CYS A 143 -5.88 3.71 4.63
CA CYS A 143 -5.23 2.97 3.56
C CYS A 143 -5.46 3.65 2.20
N THR A 144 -4.40 3.82 1.42
CA THR A 144 -4.45 4.45 0.08
C THR A 144 -5.49 3.80 -0.82
N MET A 145 -5.52 2.46 -0.88
CA MET A 145 -6.52 1.72 -1.66
C MET A 145 -7.95 1.96 -1.17
N GLY A 146 -8.16 1.99 0.15
CA GLY A 146 -9.46 2.30 0.74
C GLY A 146 -9.92 3.73 0.42
N THR A 147 -8.98 4.68 0.39
CA THR A 147 -9.27 6.08 0.06
C THR A 147 -9.57 6.25 -1.43
N MET A 148 -8.80 5.62 -2.33
CA MET A 148 -9.06 5.64 -3.77
C MET A 148 -10.41 5.01 -4.14
N THR A 149 -10.68 3.82 -3.61
CA THR A 149 -11.96 3.14 -3.86
C THR A 149 -13.16 3.95 -3.34
N GLN A 150 -12.98 4.68 -2.23
CA GLN A 150 -14.01 5.57 -1.70
C GLN A 150 -14.23 6.81 -2.59
N LEU A 151 -13.17 7.38 -3.16
CA LEU A 151 -13.28 8.48 -4.12
C LEU A 151 -14.04 8.04 -5.36
N ILE A 152 -13.69 6.91 -5.95
CA ILE A 152 -14.36 6.35 -7.13
C ILE A 152 -15.85 6.09 -6.85
N CYS A 153 -16.16 5.47 -5.71
CA CYS A 153 -17.56 5.22 -5.34
C CYS A 153 -18.35 6.55 -5.15
N LYS A 154 -17.73 7.59 -4.60
CA LYS A 154 -18.38 8.90 -4.45
C LYS A 154 -18.66 9.57 -5.80
N ILE A 155 -17.70 9.53 -6.72
CA ILE A 155 -17.86 10.13 -8.06
C ILE A 155 -18.95 9.39 -8.81
N LYS A 156 -18.94 8.06 -8.78
CA LYS A 156 -19.95 7.25 -9.46
C LYS A 156 -21.36 7.48 -8.92
N ASN A 157 -21.51 7.50 -7.60
CA ASN A 157 -22.83 7.72 -6.98
C ASN A 157 -23.35 9.15 -7.17
N LYS A 158 -22.45 10.14 -7.33
CA LYS A 158 -22.83 11.52 -7.63
C LYS A 158 -23.32 11.68 -9.08
N GLY A 159 -22.68 10.97 -10.03
CA GLY A 159 -23.12 10.95 -11.45
C GLY A 159 -24.36 10.09 -11.73
N SER A 160 -24.85 9.32 -10.75
CA SER A 160 -26.09 8.53 -10.88
C SER A 160 -27.31 9.24 -10.26
N SER A 161 -27.12 10.45 -9.69
CA SER A 161 -28.18 11.27 -9.09
C SER A 161 -28.52 12.52 -9.94
N GLU A 162 -27.94 12.66 -11.11
CA GLU A 162 -28.34 13.57 -12.20
C GLU A 162 -29.04 12.78 -13.32
#